data_608a1406e6254f124eef91f3503d526c
#
_entry.id   608a1406e6254f124eef91f3503d526c
#
_cell.length_a   1.000
_cell.length_b   1.000
_cell.length_c   1.000
_cell.angle_alpha   90.00
_cell.angle_beta   90.00
_cell.angle_gamma   90.00
#
_symmetry.space_group_name_H-M   'P 1'
#
loop_
_entity.id
_entity.type
_entity.pdbx_description
1 polymer ?
#
loop_
_entity_poly.entity_id
_entity_poly.type
_entity_poly.pdbx_seq_one_letter_code
_entity_poly.pdbx_strand_id
1 'polypeptide(L)'
;MPSRTKHNHLTVGLDIGTTKICAIAVESDSKETLNVVGVGTAKSEGLRKGVVVNIEKTVKSIKKAVEECELMCGEQINSVYAGIAGHHIKGQNSRGMVTVYHNRTVTEEDIRRVIDAAQVLIPNDREVLHILPSEFIVDDQDGVQNPLGMAAARLEVNVHIVTGSVTSCLLYTSPSPRD
;
A
#
# COMPACT_ATOMS: atom_id res chain seq x y z
N MET A 1 13.49 30.52 -26.44
CA MET A 1 12.24 30.00 -25.86
C MET A 1 12.61 28.92 -24.89
N PRO A 2 12.33 29.02 -23.58
CA PRO A 2 12.68 27.98 -22.64
C PRO A 2 11.76 26.77 -22.87
N SER A 3 12.35 25.61 -23.08
CA SER A 3 11.66 24.33 -23.19
C SER A 3 10.92 24.07 -21.87
N ARG A 4 9.60 23.96 -21.93
CA ARG A 4 8.78 23.38 -20.85
C ARG A 4 9.31 21.97 -20.59
N THR A 5 10.04 21.80 -19.51
CA THR A 5 10.35 20.49 -18.94
C THR A 5 9.01 19.83 -18.61
N LYS A 6 8.59 18.89 -19.45
CA LYS A 6 7.53 17.95 -19.09
C LYS A 6 8.04 17.19 -17.89
N HIS A 7 7.44 17.41 -16.73
CA HIS A 7 7.63 16.53 -15.58
C HIS A 7 6.95 15.19 -15.92
N ASN A 8 7.69 14.29 -16.52
CA ASN A 8 7.29 12.90 -16.60
C ASN A 8 7.33 12.38 -15.16
N HIS A 9 6.22 11.82 -14.69
CA HIS A 9 6.19 11.20 -13.36
C HIS A 9 6.94 9.87 -13.41
N LEU A 10 8.10 9.83 -12.74
CA LEU A 10 8.83 8.59 -12.53
C LEU A 10 8.08 7.74 -11.49
N THR A 11 7.70 6.54 -11.88
CA THR A 11 7.10 5.54 -11.00
C THR A 11 8.01 4.33 -10.92
N VAL A 12 8.29 3.86 -9.70
CA VAL A 12 9.20 2.73 -9.49
C VAL A 12 8.49 1.60 -8.80
N GLY A 13 8.50 0.43 -9.42
CA GLY A 13 8.06 -0.84 -8.84
C GLY A 13 9.24 -1.62 -8.27
N LEU A 14 9.09 -2.17 -7.06
CA LEU A 14 10.08 -3.01 -6.39
C LEU A 14 9.47 -4.37 -6.08
N ASP A 15 10.04 -5.43 -6.66
CA ASP A 15 9.72 -6.81 -6.33
C ASP A 15 10.80 -7.40 -5.42
N ILE A 16 10.40 -7.78 -4.21
CA ILE A 16 11.30 -8.35 -3.19
C ILE A 16 11.07 -9.86 -3.16
N GLY A 17 11.67 -10.56 -4.11
CA GLY A 17 11.57 -12.02 -4.22
C GLY A 17 12.60 -12.78 -3.37
N THR A 18 12.37 -14.07 -3.14
CA THR A 18 13.28 -14.95 -2.36
C THR A 18 14.61 -15.21 -3.11
N THR A 19 14.60 -15.19 -4.42
CA THR A 19 15.76 -15.50 -5.26
C THR A 19 16.45 -14.24 -5.78
N LYS A 20 15.67 -13.26 -6.20
CA LYS A 20 16.14 -11.98 -6.73
C LYS A 20 15.27 -10.84 -6.23
N ILE A 21 15.84 -9.64 -6.18
CA ILE A 21 15.14 -8.37 -6.01
C ILE A 21 15.23 -7.64 -7.34
N CYS A 22 14.14 -7.03 -7.77
CA CYS A 22 14.07 -6.30 -9.02
C CYS A 22 13.41 -4.93 -8.79
N ALA A 23 14.07 -3.87 -9.27
CA ALA A 23 13.51 -2.53 -9.33
C ALA A 23 13.29 -2.16 -10.79
N ILE A 24 12.13 -1.60 -11.13
CA ILE A 24 11.78 -1.17 -12.48
C ILE A 24 11.27 0.26 -12.40
N ALA A 25 11.95 1.17 -13.10
CA ALA A 25 11.56 2.56 -13.23
C ALA A 25 10.83 2.78 -14.55
N VAL A 26 9.66 3.39 -14.48
CA VAL A 26 8.84 3.72 -15.64
C VAL A 26 8.47 5.20 -15.64
N GLU A 27 8.45 5.79 -16.80
CA GLU A 27 7.86 7.11 -17.06
C GLU A 27 6.53 6.95 -17.76
N SER A 28 5.53 7.74 -17.32
CA SER A 28 4.24 7.84 -17.97
C SER A 28 4.23 9.05 -18.92
N ASP A 29 3.89 8.84 -20.18
CA ASP A 29 3.61 9.92 -21.13
C ASP A 29 2.14 10.36 -21.00
N SER A 30 1.85 11.57 -21.52
CA SER A 30 0.50 12.17 -21.60
C SER A 30 -0.55 11.30 -22.33
N LYS A 31 -0.12 10.22 -22.96
CA LYS A 31 -0.95 9.22 -23.65
C LYS A 31 -1.14 7.92 -22.86
N GLU A 32 -0.83 7.91 -21.56
CA GLU A 32 -0.86 6.72 -20.70
C GLU A 32 0.07 5.58 -21.16
N THR A 33 1.03 5.87 -22.03
CA THR A 33 2.04 4.89 -22.43
C THR A 33 3.12 4.84 -21.36
N LEU A 34 3.40 3.64 -20.83
CA LEU A 34 4.47 3.40 -19.87
C LEU A 34 5.78 3.05 -20.59
N ASN A 35 6.80 3.86 -20.40
CA ASN A 35 8.13 3.62 -20.93
C ASN A 35 9.07 3.16 -19.81
N VAL A 36 9.66 1.99 -19.94
CA VAL A 36 10.67 1.52 -18.98
C VAL A 36 11.97 2.29 -19.24
N VAL A 37 12.40 3.05 -18.23
CA VAL A 37 13.61 3.91 -18.30
C VAL A 37 14.76 3.36 -17.46
N GLY A 38 14.48 2.46 -16.51
CA GLY A 38 15.50 1.83 -15.68
C GLY A 38 15.08 0.47 -15.18
N VAL A 39 16.04 -0.44 -15.07
CA VAL A 39 15.88 -1.75 -14.45
C VAL A 39 17.11 -2.04 -13.61
N GLY A 40 16.91 -2.45 -12.38
CA GLY A 40 17.99 -2.90 -11.52
C GLY A 40 17.65 -4.23 -10.87
N THR A 41 18.62 -5.13 -10.76
CA THR A 41 18.44 -6.44 -10.19
C THR A 41 19.56 -6.80 -9.20
N ALA A 42 19.22 -7.50 -8.15
CA ALA A 42 20.18 -8.03 -7.21
C ALA A 42 19.80 -9.43 -6.78
N LYS A 43 20.80 -10.25 -6.45
CA LYS A 43 20.55 -11.52 -5.78
C LYS A 43 19.92 -11.24 -4.41
N SER A 44 18.81 -11.90 -4.12
CA SER A 44 18.15 -11.77 -2.83
C SER A 44 18.94 -12.53 -1.77
N GLU A 45 19.40 -11.82 -0.75
CA GLU A 45 20.03 -12.37 0.44
C GLU A 45 19.24 -11.91 1.67
N GLY A 46 19.12 -12.81 2.65
CA GLY A 46 18.38 -12.50 3.89
C GLY A 46 16.88 -12.83 3.86
N LEU A 47 16.34 -13.34 2.73
CA LEU A 47 14.99 -13.90 2.66
C LEU A 47 14.99 -15.43 2.58
N ARG A 48 14.02 -16.06 3.22
CA ARG A 48 13.77 -17.48 3.13
C ARG A 48 12.27 -17.76 3.04
N LYS A 49 11.82 -18.36 1.94
CA LYS A 49 10.40 -18.64 1.69
C LYS A 49 9.48 -17.41 1.85
N GLY A 50 9.93 -16.26 1.35
CA GLY A 50 9.17 -15.01 1.44
C GLY A 50 9.21 -14.32 2.82
N VAL A 51 9.98 -14.83 3.77
CA VAL A 51 10.15 -14.24 5.10
C VAL A 51 11.56 -13.70 5.25
N VAL A 52 11.70 -12.50 5.81
CA VAL A 52 12.99 -11.91 6.13
C VAL A 52 13.58 -12.61 7.35
N VAL A 53 14.75 -13.22 7.17
CA VAL A 53 15.52 -13.89 8.23
C VAL A 53 16.79 -13.12 8.58
N ASN A 54 17.18 -12.13 7.76
CA ASN A 54 18.29 -11.22 8.02
C ASN A 54 18.03 -9.87 7.37
N ILE A 55 17.70 -8.87 8.19
CA ILE A 55 17.31 -7.52 7.74
C ILE A 55 18.47 -6.84 7.00
N GLU A 56 19.68 -6.86 7.56
CA GLU A 56 20.83 -6.16 6.99
C GLU A 56 21.17 -6.65 5.58
N LYS A 57 21.17 -7.98 5.37
CA LYS A 57 21.41 -8.58 4.05
C LYS A 57 20.30 -8.22 3.07
N THR A 58 19.04 -8.22 3.53
CA THR A 58 17.91 -7.86 2.70
C THR A 58 17.99 -6.40 2.26
N VAL A 59 18.26 -5.48 3.20
CA VAL A 59 18.44 -4.05 2.90
C VAL A 59 19.59 -3.84 1.91
N LYS A 60 20.72 -4.53 2.09
CA LYS A 60 21.85 -4.44 1.16
C LYS A 60 21.48 -4.90 -0.25
N SER A 61 20.69 -5.97 -0.36
CA SER A 61 20.22 -6.47 -1.66
C SER A 61 19.24 -5.50 -2.32
N ILE A 62 18.32 -4.89 -1.53
CA ILE A 62 17.39 -3.86 -2.03
C ILE A 62 18.16 -2.65 -2.54
N LYS A 63 19.09 -2.11 -1.71
CA LYS A 63 19.93 -0.97 -2.12
C LYS A 63 20.62 -1.21 -3.44
N LYS A 64 21.25 -2.38 -3.60
CA LYS A 64 21.95 -2.73 -4.84
C LYS A 64 21.03 -2.73 -6.07
N ALA A 65 19.81 -3.27 -5.95
CA ALA A 65 18.85 -3.26 -7.05
C ALA A 65 18.37 -1.84 -7.39
N VAL A 66 18.13 -1.02 -6.36
CA VAL A 66 17.69 0.38 -6.53
C VAL A 66 18.83 1.21 -7.16
N GLU A 67 20.05 1.11 -6.66
CA GLU A 67 21.24 1.81 -7.22
C GLU A 67 21.48 1.46 -8.69
N GLU A 68 21.35 0.19 -9.08
CA GLU A 68 21.47 -0.21 -10.48
C GLU A 68 20.35 0.40 -11.34
N CYS A 69 19.12 0.47 -10.82
CA CYS A 69 18.01 1.11 -11.50
C CYS A 69 18.22 2.62 -11.65
N GLU A 70 18.72 3.32 -10.62
CA GLU A 70 19.08 4.74 -10.63
C GLU A 70 20.16 5.05 -11.65
N LEU A 71 21.19 4.20 -11.74
CA LEU A 71 22.26 4.36 -12.72
C LEU A 71 21.73 4.25 -14.15
N MET A 72 20.71 3.42 -14.38
CA MET A 72 20.15 3.24 -15.72
C MET A 72 19.17 4.36 -16.09
N CYS A 73 18.29 4.79 -15.17
CA CYS A 73 17.33 5.87 -15.45
C CYS A 73 17.93 7.28 -15.31
N GLY A 74 19.08 7.42 -14.64
CA GLY A 74 19.75 8.72 -14.43
C GLY A 74 19.09 9.60 -13.36
N GLU A 75 18.11 9.10 -12.64
CA GLU A 75 17.35 9.83 -11.60
C GLU A 75 17.42 9.12 -10.26
N GLN A 76 17.35 9.90 -9.18
CA GLN A 76 17.33 9.39 -7.83
C GLN A 76 15.92 8.87 -7.45
N ILE A 77 15.84 7.64 -6.92
CA ILE A 77 14.60 7.00 -6.52
C ILE A 77 14.33 7.31 -5.04
N ASN A 78 13.29 8.10 -4.78
CA ASN A 78 12.89 8.51 -3.42
C ASN A 78 11.70 7.71 -2.89
N SER A 79 10.92 7.07 -3.76
CA SER A 79 9.76 6.25 -3.38
C SER A 79 9.58 5.10 -4.34
N VAL A 80 9.04 4.00 -3.85
CA VAL A 80 8.77 2.79 -4.62
C VAL A 80 7.40 2.21 -4.26
N TYR A 81 6.77 1.55 -5.23
CA TYR A 81 5.65 0.65 -4.98
C TYR A 81 6.20 -0.76 -4.80
N ALA A 82 6.15 -1.30 -3.59
CA ALA A 82 6.65 -2.64 -3.30
C ALA A 82 5.52 -3.66 -3.28
N GLY A 83 5.69 -4.74 -4.02
CA GLY A 83 4.84 -5.93 -3.93
C GLY A 83 5.23 -6.78 -2.72
N ILE A 84 4.24 -7.19 -1.94
CA ILE A 84 4.43 -8.00 -0.74
C ILE A 84 3.63 -9.28 -0.89
N ALA A 85 4.29 -10.43 -0.73
CA ALA A 85 3.64 -11.73 -0.71
C ALA A 85 4.29 -12.64 0.33
N GLY A 86 3.46 -13.42 1.04
CA GLY A 86 3.94 -14.39 2.02
C GLY A 86 2.85 -14.82 2.99
N HIS A 87 3.08 -15.92 3.70
CA HIS A 87 2.14 -16.48 4.69
C HIS A 87 1.92 -15.57 5.92
N HIS A 88 2.80 -14.59 6.13
CA HIS A 88 2.69 -13.56 7.17
C HIS A 88 1.66 -12.48 6.82
N ILE A 89 1.28 -12.35 5.54
CA ILE A 89 0.21 -11.46 5.07
C ILE A 89 -1.10 -12.22 5.07
N LYS A 90 -2.15 -11.64 5.65
CA LYS A 90 -3.50 -12.22 5.65
C LYS A 90 -4.52 -11.14 5.29
N GLY A 91 -5.44 -11.51 4.43
CA GLY A 91 -6.65 -10.74 4.16
C GLY A 91 -7.84 -11.31 4.95
N GLN A 92 -8.67 -10.46 5.49
CA GLN A 92 -9.94 -10.83 6.10
C GLN A 92 -11.00 -9.78 5.82
N ASN A 93 -12.24 -10.24 5.68
CA ASN A 93 -13.36 -9.33 5.57
C ASN A 93 -13.89 -9.01 6.97
N SER A 94 -14.27 -7.77 7.16
CA SER A 94 -14.90 -7.29 8.39
C SER A 94 -16.04 -6.34 8.06
N ARG A 95 -16.94 -6.14 9.01
CA ARG A 95 -18.07 -5.22 8.91
C ARG A 95 -18.04 -4.27 10.09
N GLY A 96 -18.13 -2.97 9.81
CA GLY A 96 -18.31 -1.93 10.80
C GLY A 96 -19.72 -1.37 10.75
N MET A 97 -20.20 -0.85 11.88
CA MET A 97 -21.51 -0.21 11.99
C MET A 97 -21.44 0.96 12.98
N VAL A 98 -22.04 2.09 12.62
CA VAL A 98 -22.19 3.25 13.49
C VAL A 98 -23.58 3.88 13.33
N THR A 99 -24.05 4.55 14.37
CA THR A 99 -25.24 5.41 14.29
C THR A 99 -24.83 6.80 13.79
N VAL A 100 -25.63 7.38 12.89
CA VAL A 100 -25.45 8.72 12.36
C VAL A 100 -26.22 9.73 13.24
N TYR A 101 -25.50 10.68 13.81
CA TYR A 101 -26.09 11.63 14.78
C TYR A 101 -26.42 13.01 14.20
N HIS A 102 -25.60 13.53 13.27
CA HIS A 102 -25.70 14.88 12.74
C HIS A 102 -26.88 15.05 11.78
N ASN A 103 -28.04 15.43 12.32
CA ASN A 103 -29.28 15.66 11.55
C ASN A 103 -29.65 14.51 10.60
N ARG A 104 -29.22 13.29 10.93
CA ARG A 104 -29.36 12.11 10.09
C ARG A 104 -28.74 12.26 8.71
N THR A 105 -27.66 13.03 8.58
CA THR A 105 -26.90 13.14 7.33
C THR A 105 -25.49 12.60 7.55
N VAL A 106 -25.05 11.70 6.70
CA VAL A 106 -23.73 11.06 6.77
C VAL A 106 -22.63 12.10 6.51
N THR A 107 -21.70 12.21 7.44
CA THR A 107 -20.53 13.09 7.38
C THR A 107 -19.25 12.29 7.13
N GLU A 108 -18.15 12.98 6.80
CA GLU A 108 -16.82 12.34 6.70
C GLU A 108 -16.38 11.71 8.02
N GLU A 109 -16.79 12.28 9.15
CA GLU A 109 -16.49 11.74 10.48
C GLU A 109 -17.21 10.40 10.70
N ASP A 110 -18.48 10.28 10.26
CA ASP A 110 -19.21 9.02 10.33
C ASP A 110 -18.56 7.93 9.46
N ILE A 111 -18.05 8.32 8.28
CA ILE A 111 -17.31 7.40 7.39
C ILE A 111 -16.03 6.91 8.08
N ARG A 112 -15.25 7.79 8.71
CA ARG A 112 -14.06 7.37 9.47
C ARG A 112 -14.44 6.45 10.64
N ARG A 113 -15.43 6.83 11.43
CA ARG A 113 -15.90 6.04 12.58
C ARG A 113 -16.38 4.65 12.19
N VAL A 114 -17.08 4.50 11.07
CA VAL A 114 -17.56 3.17 10.62
C VAL A 114 -16.41 2.29 10.14
N ILE A 115 -15.40 2.88 9.50
CA ILE A 115 -14.18 2.17 9.10
C ILE A 115 -13.37 1.74 10.33
N ASP A 116 -13.23 2.62 11.33
CA ASP A 116 -12.54 2.31 12.59
C ASP A 116 -13.27 1.21 13.37
N ALA A 117 -14.60 1.24 13.38
CA ALA A 117 -15.40 0.20 14.00
C ALA A 117 -15.19 -1.19 13.38
N ALA A 118 -14.87 -1.25 12.07
CA ALA A 118 -14.57 -2.51 11.39
C ALA A 118 -13.23 -3.12 11.81
N GLN A 119 -12.32 -2.36 12.42
CA GLN A 119 -10.96 -2.81 12.79
C GLN A 119 -10.90 -3.50 14.18
N VAL A 120 -11.94 -3.41 14.99
CA VAL A 120 -11.94 -3.88 16.40
C VAL A 120 -11.59 -5.37 16.56
N LEU A 121 -11.74 -6.17 15.51
CA LEU A 121 -11.49 -7.62 15.55
C LEU A 121 -10.08 -8.04 15.09
N ILE A 122 -9.14 -7.10 14.99
CA ILE A 122 -7.78 -7.43 14.54
C ILE A 122 -6.97 -7.94 15.74
N PRO A 123 -6.34 -9.13 15.64
CA PRO A 123 -5.48 -9.66 16.69
C PRO A 123 -4.27 -8.76 16.98
N ASN A 124 -3.86 -8.66 18.24
CA ASN A 124 -2.74 -7.80 18.71
C ASN A 124 -1.36 -8.20 18.14
N ASP A 125 -1.22 -9.42 17.61
CA ASP A 125 0.00 -9.93 16.97
C ASP A 125 0.12 -9.55 15.49
N ARG A 126 -0.84 -8.75 14.99
CA ARG A 126 -0.91 -8.32 13.59
C ARG A 126 -1.01 -6.81 13.47
N GLU A 127 -0.38 -6.28 12.43
CA GLU A 127 -0.42 -4.88 12.05
C GLU A 127 -1.28 -4.71 10.79
N VAL A 128 -2.11 -3.66 10.77
CA VAL A 128 -2.93 -3.31 9.61
C VAL A 128 -2.03 -2.67 8.56
N LEU A 129 -1.98 -3.28 7.38
CA LEU A 129 -1.26 -2.74 6.24
C LEU A 129 -2.18 -1.90 5.34
N HIS A 130 -3.39 -2.43 5.06
CA HIS A 130 -4.38 -1.74 4.25
C HIS A 130 -5.79 -2.04 4.74
N ILE A 131 -6.66 -1.05 4.61
CA ILE A 131 -8.11 -1.18 4.79
C ILE A 131 -8.74 -0.73 3.48
N LEU A 132 -9.47 -1.63 2.85
CA LEU A 132 -10.09 -1.43 1.56
C LEU A 132 -11.62 -1.49 1.74
N PRO A 133 -12.32 -0.35 1.85
CA PRO A 133 -13.77 -0.34 1.84
C PRO A 133 -14.28 -0.90 0.51
N SER A 134 -15.17 -1.89 0.57
CA SER A 134 -15.77 -2.50 -0.61
C SER A 134 -17.08 -1.83 -0.97
N GLU A 135 -17.94 -1.63 0.02
CA GLU A 135 -19.24 -0.99 -0.12
C GLU A 135 -19.73 -0.45 1.23
N PHE A 136 -20.56 0.55 1.17
CA PHE A 136 -21.31 1.05 2.33
C PHE A 136 -22.77 0.58 2.24
N ILE A 137 -23.37 0.47 3.42
CA ILE A 137 -24.78 0.15 3.58
C ILE A 137 -25.41 1.29 4.38
N VAL A 138 -26.35 1.98 3.78
CA VAL A 138 -27.03 3.15 4.34
C VAL A 138 -28.45 2.74 4.74
N ASP A 139 -28.70 2.62 6.04
CA ASP A 139 -29.88 1.96 6.60
C ASP A 139 -30.05 0.53 6.03
N ASP A 140 -30.96 0.33 5.07
CA ASP A 140 -31.19 -0.98 4.43
C ASP A 140 -30.77 -0.98 2.94
N GLN A 141 -30.10 0.07 2.47
CA GLN A 141 -29.59 0.19 1.11
C GLN A 141 -28.12 -0.23 1.02
N ASP A 142 -27.83 -1.35 0.41
CA ASP A 142 -26.50 -1.87 0.12
C ASP A 142 -25.91 -1.33 -1.20
N GLY A 143 -24.64 -1.64 -1.47
CA GLY A 143 -23.95 -1.29 -2.71
C GLY A 143 -23.61 0.20 -2.87
N VAL A 144 -23.69 1.00 -1.79
CA VAL A 144 -23.36 2.42 -1.84
C VAL A 144 -21.84 2.60 -1.89
N GLN A 145 -21.34 3.29 -2.91
CA GLN A 145 -19.91 3.57 -3.06
C GLN A 145 -19.46 4.84 -2.31
N ASN A 146 -20.33 5.85 -2.27
CA ASN A 146 -20.06 7.10 -1.56
C ASN A 146 -21.31 7.52 -0.76
N PRO A 147 -21.32 7.29 0.57
CA PRO A 147 -22.45 7.62 1.42
C PRO A 147 -22.50 9.08 1.86
N LEU A 148 -21.48 9.91 1.56
CA LEU A 148 -21.36 11.29 2.04
C LEU A 148 -22.58 12.12 1.65
N GLY A 149 -23.22 12.79 2.62
CA GLY A 149 -24.39 13.64 2.41
C GLY A 149 -25.72 12.88 2.29
N MET A 150 -25.74 11.55 2.33
CA MET A 150 -26.96 10.76 2.34
C MET A 150 -27.68 10.88 3.68
N ALA A 151 -29.02 10.88 3.67
CA ALA A 151 -29.81 10.79 4.88
C ALA A 151 -29.80 9.35 5.39
N ALA A 152 -29.43 9.16 6.66
CA ALA A 152 -29.35 7.86 7.30
C ALA A 152 -29.50 7.93 8.82
N ALA A 153 -30.04 6.89 9.42
CA ALA A 153 -29.96 6.65 10.86
C ALA A 153 -28.75 5.75 11.20
N ARG A 154 -28.39 4.85 10.30
CA ARG A 154 -27.32 3.85 10.46
C ARG A 154 -26.44 3.82 9.22
N LEU A 155 -25.14 3.80 9.44
CA LEU A 155 -24.12 3.60 8.41
C LEU A 155 -23.34 2.34 8.74
N GLU A 156 -23.19 1.46 7.74
CA GLU A 156 -22.36 0.27 7.84
C GLU A 156 -21.37 0.25 6.66
N VAL A 157 -20.26 -0.47 6.84
CA VAL A 157 -19.26 -0.68 5.79
C VAL A 157 -18.77 -2.12 5.80
N ASN A 158 -18.67 -2.71 4.63
CA ASN A 158 -17.93 -3.94 4.40
C ASN A 158 -16.52 -3.58 3.96
N VAL A 159 -15.50 -4.05 4.69
CA VAL A 159 -14.10 -3.77 4.41
C VAL A 159 -13.31 -5.06 4.21
N HIS A 160 -12.34 -5.01 3.31
CA HIS A 160 -11.28 -6.01 3.24
C HIS A 160 -10.05 -5.45 3.94
N ILE A 161 -9.61 -6.12 5.02
CA ILE A 161 -8.46 -5.70 5.83
C ILE A 161 -7.28 -6.60 5.51
N VAL A 162 -6.17 -6.00 5.08
CA VAL A 162 -4.90 -6.68 4.88
C VAL A 162 -4.02 -6.44 6.08
N THR A 163 -3.57 -7.52 6.72
CA THR A 163 -2.73 -7.47 7.91
C THR A 163 -1.44 -8.23 7.71
N GLY A 164 -0.37 -7.76 8.36
CA GLY A 164 0.92 -8.43 8.45
C GLY A 164 1.22 -8.90 9.87
N SER A 165 2.06 -9.92 10.05
CA SER A 165 2.58 -10.29 11.36
C SER A 165 3.51 -9.20 11.88
N VAL A 166 3.33 -8.71 13.11
CA VAL A 166 4.17 -7.67 13.74
C VAL A 166 5.66 -8.02 13.67
N THR A 167 6.01 -9.28 13.91
CA THR A 167 7.40 -9.76 13.85
C THR A 167 8.02 -9.70 12.46
N SER A 168 7.20 -9.69 11.40
CA SER A 168 7.66 -9.63 10.01
C SER A 168 7.50 -8.23 9.41
N CYS A 169 6.70 -7.35 10.03
CA CYS A 169 6.44 -5.98 9.57
C CYS A 169 7.57 -4.99 9.84
N LEU A 170 8.57 -5.33 10.65
CA LEU A 170 9.73 -4.47 10.95
C LEU A 170 10.47 -3.96 9.72
N LEU A 171 10.30 -4.60 8.56
CA LEU A 171 10.85 -4.14 7.29
C LEU A 171 10.11 -2.93 6.70
N TYR A 172 8.85 -2.74 7.05
CA TYR A 172 8.02 -1.66 6.48
C TYR A 172 8.13 -0.35 7.24
N THR A 173 8.63 -0.41 8.47
CA THR A 173 8.83 0.74 9.36
C THR A 173 10.30 1.14 9.51
N SER A 174 11.22 0.48 8.79
CA SER A 174 12.61 0.89 8.77
C SER A 174 12.73 2.28 8.15
N PRO A 175 13.49 3.19 8.80
CA PRO A 175 13.80 4.49 8.21
C PRO A 175 14.45 4.30 6.84
N SER A 176 14.26 5.29 5.96
CA SER A 176 14.88 5.30 4.64
C SER A 176 16.37 4.98 4.76
N PRO A 177 16.94 4.14 3.87
CA PRO A 177 18.38 3.85 3.89
C PRO A 177 19.29 5.07 3.77
N ARG A 178 18.71 6.26 3.63
CA ARG A 178 19.41 7.55 3.45
C ARG A 178 19.35 8.48 4.67
N ASP A 179 18.69 8.08 5.77
CA ASP A 179 18.69 8.81 7.03
C ASP A 179 19.91 8.46 7.88
#